data_514bd9824bd7b0cc25dae89411d1b1a8
#
_entry.id   514bd9824bd7b0cc25dae89411d1b1a8
#
_cell.length_a   1.000
_cell.length_b   1.000
_cell.length_c   1.000
_cell.angle_alpha   90.00
_cell.angle_beta   90.00
_cell.angle_gamma   90.00
#
_symmetry.space_group_name_H-M   'P 1'
#
loop_
_entity.id
_entity.type
_entity.pdbx_description
1 polymer ?
#
loop_
_entity_poly.entity_id
_entity_poly.type
_entity_poly.pdbx_seq_one_letter_code
_entity_poly.pdbx_strand_id
1 'polypeptide(L)'
;MLFLALTAAVLAGGGAHAAPAAVAGFSYVRSSGGIDEYRLDDNGLSVLLVADHSAPVVTFQVTYRVGSRNEVTGTTGATHILEHMMFKGSEAFNDPKGNSIKQFLERVGGQFNANTSDDRTSYFATVGRENLEGYIAIEADRMRHLWLRESDRQSEMTVVRNEYERGKNDPDNVLVEQVTAAAFVALPYHHPTIGWRSDIEHVPIAKLREFYDTFYWPNNATVTVVGDIDPAETLGLIGKYYGVYPHSPQPIPEMYTEEPAQLGARRVVVKRPGELGTVVIAHKVPNGRDADQPALEMLDAILSEGKNARLYRALVDSGLALNAGAGTDLHRDLSLHLIYAALAPGATHEKVEKALLDEVARVKSAGVTAAEVESVKQRFIAADAYKRDGTAGVAGELNEWIAVGDWTLYVDFPKKVEHVTPADVQRVARRYFTEDQSTTGWFVPVPAAAEHGS
;
A
#
# COMPACT_ATOMS: atom_id res chain seq x y z
N MET A 1 -6.47 40.43 -46.68
CA MET A 1 -5.78 39.68 -45.61
C MET A 1 -6.62 38.47 -45.28
N LEU A 2 -6.22 37.32 -45.82
CA LEU A 2 -6.90 36.04 -45.64
C LEU A 2 -6.35 35.37 -44.39
N PHE A 3 -7.19 35.10 -43.39
CA PHE A 3 -6.83 34.26 -42.23
C PHE A 3 -7.16 32.82 -42.60
N LEU A 4 -6.11 31.99 -42.77
CA LEU A 4 -6.25 30.55 -42.85
C LEU A 4 -6.41 30.01 -41.40
N ALA A 5 -7.55 29.44 -41.08
CA ALA A 5 -7.76 28.66 -39.89
C ALA A 5 -7.20 27.24 -40.12
N LEU A 6 -6.11 26.89 -39.42
CA LEU A 6 -5.59 25.53 -39.37
C LEU A 6 -6.41 24.75 -38.32
N THR A 7 -7.32 23.91 -38.76
CA THR A 7 -7.98 22.90 -37.93
C THR A 7 -7.02 21.72 -37.76
N ALA A 8 -6.41 21.60 -36.57
CA ALA A 8 -5.68 20.41 -36.16
C ALA A 8 -6.70 19.29 -35.86
N ALA A 9 -6.78 18.32 -36.76
CA ALA A 9 -7.50 17.08 -36.51
C ALA A 9 -6.67 16.25 -35.53
N VAL A 10 -7.10 16.17 -34.27
CA VAL A 10 -6.60 15.20 -33.28
C VAL A 10 -7.13 13.83 -33.76
N LEU A 11 -6.29 13.06 -34.41
CA LEU A 11 -6.52 11.65 -34.64
C LEU A 11 -6.45 10.95 -33.28
N ALA A 12 -7.61 10.69 -32.69
CA ALA A 12 -7.74 9.72 -31.60
C ALA A 12 -7.40 8.34 -32.21
N GLY A 13 -6.15 7.95 -32.07
CA GLY A 13 -5.67 6.60 -32.35
C GLY A 13 -6.25 5.64 -31.32
N GLY A 14 -7.50 5.21 -31.51
CA GLY A 14 -8.03 4.03 -30.86
C GLY A 14 -7.28 2.82 -31.41
N GLY A 15 -6.17 2.43 -30.78
CA GLY A 15 -5.53 1.15 -31.07
C GLY A 15 -6.56 0.05 -30.90
N ALA A 16 -6.85 -0.69 -31.95
CA ALA A 16 -7.67 -1.88 -31.85
C ALA A 16 -6.98 -2.82 -30.83
N HIS A 17 -7.60 -3.01 -29.66
CA HIS A 17 -7.11 -3.98 -28.69
C HIS A 17 -7.12 -5.35 -29.37
N ALA A 18 -5.99 -6.04 -29.36
CA ALA A 18 -5.91 -7.38 -29.90
C ALA A 18 -6.91 -8.29 -29.18
N ALA A 19 -7.47 -9.27 -29.88
CA ALA A 19 -8.35 -10.25 -29.23
C ALA A 19 -7.58 -10.92 -28.09
N PRO A 20 -8.26 -11.20 -26.95
CA PRO A 20 -7.62 -11.85 -25.80
C PRO A 20 -6.92 -13.15 -26.22
N ALA A 21 -5.74 -13.42 -25.68
CA ALA A 21 -5.00 -14.64 -25.95
C ALA A 21 -5.79 -15.85 -25.46
N ALA A 22 -6.09 -16.80 -26.36
CA ALA A 22 -6.72 -18.07 -25.98
C ALA A 22 -5.62 -19.08 -25.66
N VAL A 23 -5.43 -19.38 -24.38
CA VAL A 23 -4.44 -20.35 -23.88
C VAL A 23 -5.15 -21.43 -23.09
N ALA A 24 -4.83 -22.69 -23.39
CA ALA A 24 -5.42 -23.82 -22.68
C ALA A 24 -5.12 -23.76 -21.18
N GLY A 25 -6.11 -24.02 -20.35
CA GLY A 25 -6.01 -23.95 -18.90
C GLY A 25 -6.20 -22.54 -18.31
N PHE A 26 -6.48 -21.53 -19.14
CA PHE A 26 -6.79 -20.18 -18.70
C PHE A 26 -8.14 -19.70 -19.18
N SER A 27 -8.95 -19.20 -18.27
CA SER A 27 -10.17 -18.48 -18.56
C SER A 27 -9.88 -16.97 -18.62
N TYR A 28 -10.23 -16.35 -19.75
CA TYR A 28 -10.23 -14.89 -19.83
C TYR A 28 -11.37 -14.32 -18.99
N VAL A 29 -11.08 -13.34 -18.14
CA VAL A 29 -12.06 -12.73 -17.22
C VAL A 29 -12.57 -11.40 -17.78
N ARG A 30 -11.68 -10.47 -18.06
CA ARG A 30 -12.00 -9.11 -18.57
C ARG A 30 -10.76 -8.36 -19.03
N SER A 31 -10.99 -7.22 -19.70
CA SER A 31 -9.97 -6.20 -19.97
C SER A 31 -10.43 -4.82 -19.50
N SER A 32 -9.52 -4.02 -18.96
CA SER A 32 -9.77 -2.62 -18.62
C SER A 32 -8.47 -1.83 -18.74
N GLY A 33 -8.50 -0.72 -19.50
CA GLY A 33 -7.37 0.21 -19.62
C GLY A 33 -6.08 -0.42 -20.18
N GLY A 34 -6.20 -1.46 -21.03
CA GLY A 34 -5.04 -2.17 -21.58
C GLY A 34 -4.50 -3.28 -20.67
N ILE A 35 -5.19 -3.60 -19.61
CA ILE A 35 -4.86 -4.68 -18.66
C ILE A 35 -5.82 -5.84 -18.91
N ASP A 36 -5.28 -7.01 -19.24
CA ASP A 36 -6.04 -8.24 -19.43
C ASP A 36 -5.98 -9.12 -18.20
N GLU A 37 -7.15 -9.51 -17.69
CA GLU A 37 -7.28 -10.43 -16.55
C GLU A 37 -7.63 -11.82 -17.02
N TYR A 38 -6.82 -12.79 -16.56
CA TYR A 38 -7.02 -14.21 -16.75
C TYR A 38 -7.08 -14.92 -15.39
N ARG A 39 -7.65 -16.11 -15.41
CA ARG A 39 -7.64 -17.03 -14.27
C ARG A 39 -7.11 -18.38 -14.73
N LEU A 40 -6.14 -18.93 -14.00
CA LEU A 40 -5.70 -20.32 -14.20
C LEU A 40 -6.76 -21.26 -13.64
N ASP A 41 -7.36 -22.06 -14.52
CA ASP A 41 -8.62 -22.81 -14.23
C ASP A 41 -8.46 -23.82 -13.09
N ASP A 42 -7.34 -24.56 -13.06
CA ASP A 42 -7.12 -25.65 -12.13
C ASP A 42 -6.94 -25.20 -10.67
N ASN A 43 -6.42 -23.99 -10.46
CA ASN A 43 -6.07 -23.55 -9.10
C ASN A 43 -6.52 -22.13 -8.72
N GLY A 44 -7.16 -21.43 -9.65
CA GLY A 44 -7.77 -20.14 -9.37
C GLY A 44 -6.79 -18.95 -9.25
N LEU A 45 -5.51 -19.12 -9.67
CA LEU A 45 -4.55 -18.01 -9.72
C LEU A 45 -5.05 -16.92 -10.65
N SER A 46 -5.13 -15.68 -10.16
CA SER A 46 -5.43 -14.50 -10.98
C SER A 46 -4.16 -14.01 -11.67
N VAL A 47 -4.26 -13.66 -12.95
CA VAL A 47 -3.13 -13.13 -13.75
C VAL A 47 -3.55 -11.85 -14.43
N LEU A 48 -2.79 -10.78 -14.22
CA LEU A 48 -2.93 -9.49 -14.90
C LEU A 48 -1.77 -9.31 -15.86
N LEU A 49 -2.06 -9.08 -17.14
CA LEU A 49 -1.07 -8.83 -18.18
C LEU A 49 -1.19 -7.41 -18.72
N VAL A 50 -0.04 -6.73 -18.81
CA VAL A 50 0.09 -5.41 -19.43
C VAL A 50 1.25 -5.47 -20.41
N ALA A 51 0.96 -5.60 -21.69
CA ALA A 51 1.98 -5.60 -22.74
C ALA A 51 2.45 -4.18 -23.05
N ASP A 52 3.75 -3.95 -22.88
CA ASP A 52 4.42 -2.70 -23.21
C ASP A 52 5.79 -3.02 -23.85
N HIS A 53 5.89 -2.78 -25.14
CA HIS A 53 7.08 -3.06 -25.93
C HIS A 53 8.05 -1.87 -26.06
N SER A 54 7.91 -0.87 -25.19
CA SER A 54 8.75 0.35 -25.22
C SER A 54 10.21 0.07 -24.83
N ALA A 55 10.46 -0.96 -24.02
CA ALA A 55 11.78 -1.40 -23.59
C ALA A 55 11.80 -2.93 -23.39
N PRO A 56 12.94 -3.63 -23.62
CA PRO A 56 13.02 -5.08 -23.51
C PRO A 56 13.15 -5.56 -22.06
N VAL A 57 12.29 -5.05 -21.19
CA VAL A 57 12.25 -5.37 -19.76
C VAL A 57 10.85 -5.78 -19.33
N VAL A 58 10.77 -6.59 -18.29
CA VAL A 58 9.51 -7.08 -17.71
C VAL A 58 9.58 -6.99 -16.19
N THR A 59 8.54 -6.43 -15.60
CA THR A 59 8.28 -6.54 -14.17
C THR A 59 7.28 -7.66 -13.94
N PHE A 60 7.69 -8.64 -13.16
CA PHE A 60 6.84 -9.73 -12.68
C PHE A 60 6.64 -9.57 -11.17
N GLN A 61 5.39 -9.56 -10.75
CA GLN A 61 4.99 -9.36 -9.37
C GLN A 61 3.99 -10.42 -8.94
N VAL A 62 4.17 -10.96 -7.73
CA VAL A 62 3.19 -11.82 -7.06
C VAL A 62 2.67 -11.08 -5.84
N THR A 63 1.36 -10.85 -5.79
CA THR A 63 0.67 -10.24 -4.66
C THR A 63 -0.18 -11.30 -3.97
N TYR A 64 0.14 -11.61 -2.71
CA TYR A 64 -0.68 -12.46 -1.85
C TYR A 64 -1.66 -11.58 -1.09
N ARG A 65 -2.95 -11.98 -1.06
CA ARG A 65 -3.99 -11.30 -0.29
C ARG A 65 -3.92 -11.68 1.18
N VAL A 66 -2.77 -11.36 1.80
CA VAL A 66 -2.47 -11.59 3.21
C VAL A 66 -1.49 -10.52 3.66
N GLY A 67 -1.79 -9.88 4.78
CA GLY A 67 -0.98 -8.86 5.41
C GLY A 67 -1.16 -8.93 6.92
N SER A 68 -0.71 -7.88 7.64
CA SER A 68 -0.80 -7.87 9.10
C SER A 68 -2.23 -7.97 9.63
N ARG A 69 -3.23 -7.56 8.86
CA ARG A 69 -4.65 -7.74 9.22
C ARG A 69 -5.07 -9.21 9.45
N ASN A 70 -4.33 -10.16 8.92
CA ASN A 70 -4.61 -11.59 9.07
C ASN A 70 -3.92 -12.21 10.28
N GLU A 71 -3.21 -11.42 11.05
CA GLU A 71 -2.49 -11.84 12.25
C GLU A 71 -3.37 -11.78 13.49
N VAL A 72 -2.96 -12.51 14.51
CA VAL A 72 -3.62 -12.52 15.82
C VAL A 72 -2.62 -12.23 16.92
N THR A 73 -3.09 -11.75 18.07
CA THR A 73 -2.26 -11.54 19.27
C THR A 73 -1.43 -12.78 19.58
N GLY A 74 -0.14 -12.58 19.81
CA GLY A 74 0.85 -13.64 20.03
C GLY A 74 1.60 -14.07 18.77
N THR A 75 1.17 -13.58 17.59
CA THR A 75 1.83 -13.83 16.30
C THR A 75 1.90 -12.60 15.40
N THR A 76 1.74 -11.40 15.97
CA THR A 76 1.87 -10.16 15.19
C THR A 76 3.29 -10.00 14.66
N GLY A 77 3.41 -9.52 13.43
CA GLY A 77 4.67 -9.46 12.68
C GLY A 77 5.02 -10.75 11.93
N ALA A 78 4.20 -11.81 12.03
CA ALA A 78 4.45 -13.08 11.35
C ALA A 78 4.51 -12.90 9.82
N THR A 79 3.66 -12.04 9.25
CA THR A 79 3.63 -11.76 7.82
C THR A 79 4.93 -11.11 7.36
N HIS A 80 5.42 -10.11 8.09
CA HIS A 80 6.67 -9.41 7.78
C HIS A 80 7.90 -10.33 7.97
N ILE A 81 7.93 -11.13 9.04
CA ILE A 81 8.99 -12.14 9.22
C ILE A 81 8.98 -13.14 8.05
N LEU A 82 7.80 -13.57 7.62
CA LEU A 82 7.66 -14.49 6.50
C LEU A 82 8.15 -13.87 5.19
N GLU A 83 7.93 -12.56 4.98
CA GLU A 83 8.51 -11.83 3.84
C GLU A 83 10.03 -12.01 3.79
N HIS A 84 10.74 -11.79 4.90
CA HIS A 84 12.19 -12.02 5.00
C HIS A 84 12.57 -13.48 4.72
N MET A 85 11.80 -14.42 5.29
CA MET A 85 12.04 -15.85 5.10
C MET A 85 11.91 -16.30 3.64
N MET A 86 11.09 -15.62 2.81
CA MET A 86 10.91 -15.91 1.40
C MET A 86 12.20 -15.74 0.57
N PHE A 87 13.22 -15.08 1.10
CA PHE A 87 14.53 -14.94 0.47
C PHE A 87 15.57 -15.98 0.92
N LYS A 88 15.21 -16.89 1.84
CA LYS A 88 16.14 -17.90 2.40
C LYS A 88 16.28 -19.15 1.54
N GLY A 89 15.46 -19.29 0.49
CA GLY A 89 15.54 -20.36 -0.50
C GLY A 89 14.54 -21.47 -0.30
N SER A 90 14.61 -22.41 -1.21
CA SER A 90 13.79 -23.62 -1.32
C SER A 90 14.69 -24.82 -1.67
N GLU A 91 14.09 -26.02 -1.82
CA GLU A 91 14.88 -27.19 -2.27
C GLU A 91 15.42 -26.99 -3.69
N ALA A 92 14.67 -26.37 -4.59
CA ALA A 92 15.10 -26.17 -5.97
C ALA A 92 16.06 -24.98 -6.11
N PHE A 93 15.83 -23.89 -5.38
CA PHE A 93 16.54 -22.61 -5.51
C PHE A 93 17.14 -22.17 -4.17
N ASN A 94 18.46 -22.27 -4.03
CA ASN A 94 19.15 -21.96 -2.78
C ASN A 94 20.62 -21.58 -2.98
N ASP A 95 21.22 -20.94 -1.98
CA ASP A 95 22.61 -20.48 -2.02
C ASP A 95 23.62 -21.62 -2.23
N PRO A 96 23.52 -22.79 -1.55
CA PRO A 96 24.42 -23.91 -1.80
C PRO A 96 24.45 -24.41 -3.25
N LYS A 97 23.33 -24.29 -3.98
CA LYS A 97 23.27 -24.66 -5.40
C LYS A 97 23.73 -23.55 -6.34
N GLY A 98 24.00 -22.33 -5.84
CA GLY A 98 24.39 -21.19 -6.65
C GLY A 98 23.28 -20.61 -7.52
N ASN A 99 22.02 -20.86 -7.16
CA ASN A 99 20.82 -20.47 -7.92
C ASN A 99 19.70 -19.89 -7.06
N SER A 100 20.02 -19.39 -5.87
CA SER A 100 19.02 -18.66 -5.06
C SER A 100 18.48 -17.45 -5.82
N ILE A 101 17.32 -16.94 -5.39
CA ILE A 101 16.71 -15.76 -6.01
C ILE A 101 17.68 -14.57 -6.09
N LYS A 102 18.44 -14.34 -5.02
CA LYS A 102 19.43 -13.26 -4.97
C LYS A 102 20.55 -13.49 -6.00
N GLN A 103 21.15 -14.67 -6.02
CA GLN A 103 22.22 -15.02 -6.97
C GLN A 103 21.72 -15.00 -8.42
N PHE A 104 20.47 -15.42 -8.67
CA PHE A 104 19.86 -15.32 -9.99
C PHE A 104 19.74 -13.86 -10.43
N LEU A 105 19.14 -13.01 -9.60
CA LEU A 105 18.88 -11.61 -9.93
C LEU A 105 20.17 -10.79 -10.05
N GLU A 106 21.16 -11.03 -9.19
CA GLU A 106 22.49 -10.41 -9.31
C GLU A 106 23.17 -10.77 -10.65
N ARG A 107 23.05 -12.02 -11.08
CA ARG A 107 23.64 -12.49 -12.35
C ARG A 107 23.01 -11.86 -13.58
N VAL A 108 21.69 -11.62 -13.55
CA VAL A 108 20.96 -11.06 -14.69
C VAL A 108 20.76 -9.55 -14.61
N GLY A 109 21.32 -8.90 -13.57
CA GLY A 109 21.16 -7.45 -13.35
C GLY A 109 19.73 -7.05 -13.00
N GLY A 110 18.94 -7.97 -12.41
CA GLY A 110 17.55 -7.73 -12.03
C GLY A 110 17.45 -6.86 -10.78
N GLN A 111 16.45 -5.99 -10.75
CA GLN A 111 16.08 -5.22 -9.57
C GLN A 111 14.88 -5.90 -8.89
N PHE A 112 14.95 -6.11 -7.59
CA PHE A 112 13.91 -6.80 -6.86
C PHE A 112 13.67 -6.20 -5.48
N ASN A 113 12.47 -6.41 -4.97
CA ASN A 113 12.11 -6.13 -3.58
C ASN A 113 10.88 -6.94 -3.17
N ALA A 114 10.51 -6.79 -1.91
CA ALA A 114 9.24 -7.24 -1.36
C ALA A 114 8.66 -6.14 -0.48
N ASN A 115 7.38 -6.25 -0.18
CA ASN A 115 6.69 -5.30 0.69
C ASN A 115 5.51 -5.97 1.37
N THR A 116 5.43 -5.81 2.68
CA THR A 116 4.29 -6.21 3.51
C THR A 116 3.53 -4.98 3.96
N SER A 117 2.22 -4.99 3.79
CA SER A 117 1.30 -4.01 4.34
C SER A 117 0.20 -4.70 5.17
N ASP A 118 -0.80 -3.92 5.57
CA ASP A 118 -1.90 -4.49 6.34
C ASP A 118 -2.71 -5.51 5.54
N ASP A 119 -2.91 -5.28 4.24
CA ASP A 119 -3.82 -6.08 3.41
C ASP A 119 -3.14 -7.02 2.42
N ARG A 120 -1.83 -6.88 2.21
CA ARG A 120 -1.08 -7.65 1.22
C ARG A 120 0.38 -7.90 1.58
N THR A 121 0.94 -8.93 0.96
CA THR A 121 2.40 -9.13 0.85
C THR A 121 2.73 -9.34 -0.62
N SER A 122 3.68 -8.59 -1.14
CA SER A 122 4.07 -8.66 -2.55
C SER A 122 5.56 -8.87 -2.73
N TYR A 123 5.90 -9.59 -3.79
CA TYR A 123 7.27 -9.88 -4.22
C TYR A 123 7.38 -9.53 -5.69
N PHE A 124 8.41 -8.80 -6.07
CA PHE A 124 8.55 -8.37 -7.46
C PHE A 124 10.00 -8.26 -7.90
N ALA A 125 10.21 -8.45 -9.19
CA ALA A 125 11.46 -8.09 -9.83
C ALA A 125 11.23 -7.55 -11.23
N THR A 126 12.13 -6.65 -11.66
CA THR A 126 12.28 -6.20 -13.03
C THR A 126 13.53 -6.84 -13.61
N VAL A 127 13.34 -7.57 -14.71
CA VAL A 127 14.42 -8.30 -15.41
C VAL A 127 14.36 -8.04 -16.90
N GLY A 128 15.44 -8.35 -17.63
CA GLY A 128 15.38 -8.46 -19.07
C GLY A 128 14.37 -9.55 -19.48
N ARG A 129 13.64 -9.32 -20.56
CA ARG A 129 12.58 -10.25 -21.03
C ARG A 129 13.06 -11.69 -21.19
N GLU A 130 14.30 -11.90 -21.60
CA GLU A 130 14.93 -13.22 -21.76
C GLU A 130 15.13 -13.98 -20.44
N ASN A 131 15.03 -13.29 -19.31
CA ASN A 131 15.18 -13.86 -17.97
C ASN A 131 13.86 -14.11 -17.24
N LEU A 132 12.72 -13.76 -17.86
CA LEU A 132 11.39 -13.85 -17.26
C LEU A 132 11.06 -15.28 -16.82
N GLU A 133 11.30 -16.29 -17.66
CA GLU A 133 11.02 -17.70 -17.33
C GLU A 133 11.77 -18.15 -16.08
N GLY A 134 13.05 -17.80 -15.97
CA GLY A 134 13.85 -18.15 -14.79
C GLY A 134 13.30 -17.53 -13.51
N TYR A 135 12.82 -16.28 -13.56
CA TYR A 135 12.23 -15.62 -12.40
C TYR A 135 10.86 -16.21 -12.05
N ILE A 136 9.99 -16.50 -13.05
CA ILE A 136 8.72 -17.19 -12.84
C ILE A 136 8.93 -18.53 -12.11
N ALA A 137 9.95 -19.31 -12.53
CA ALA A 137 10.26 -20.62 -11.92
C ALA A 137 10.60 -20.46 -10.42
N ILE A 138 11.39 -19.46 -10.05
CA ILE A 138 11.79 -19.18 -8.66
C ILE A 138 10.57 -18.75 -7.84
N GLU A 139 9.76 -17.82 -8.37
CA GLU A 139 8.57 -17.32 -7.67
C GLU A 139 7.52 -18.41 -7.45
N ALA A 140 7.28 -19.24 -8.45
CA ALA A 140 6.37 -20.36 -8.34
C ALA A 140 6.84 -21.38 -7.30
N ASP A 141 8.13 -21.74 -7.30
CA ASP A 141 8.66 -22.71 -6.37
C ASP A 141 8.59 -22.23 -4.91
N ARG A 142 8.98 -20.99 -4.64
CA ARG A 142 8.92 -20.46 -3.27
C ARG A 142 7.49 -20.26 -2.75
N MET A 143 6.47 -20.23 -3.62
CA MET A 143 5.07 -20.21 -3.20
C MET A 143 4.71 -21.44 -2.36
N ARG A 144 5.27 -22.64 -2.66
CA ARG A 144 4.90 -23.88 -1.98
C ARG A 144 6.05 -24.69 -1.37
N HIS A 145 7.29 -24.38 -1.72
CA HIS A 145 8.47 -25.15 -1.29
C HIS A 145 9.49 -24.33 -0.49
N LEU A 146 9.03 -23.26 0.15
CA LEU A 146 9.88 -22.39 0.94
C LEU A 146 10.54 -23.17 2.08
N TRP A 147 11.85 -22.93 2.27
CA TRP A 147 12.54 -23.36 3.47
C TRP A 147 12.14 -22.47 4.66
N LEU A 148 11.46 -23.08 5.63
CA LEU A 148 11.15 -22.46 6.91
C LEU A 148 11.96 -23.17 7.99
N ARG A 149 13.25 -22.80 8.11
CA ARG A 149 14.18 -23.39 9.07
C ARG A 149 14.37 -22.46 10.26
N GLU A 150 14.49 -23.05 11.46
CA GLU A 150 14.70 -22.27 12.68
C GLU A 150 16.00 -21.46 12.63
N SER A 151 17.07 -22.00 12.02
CA SER A 151 18.33 -21.28 11.83
C SER A 151 18.18 -20.00 11.01
N ASP A 152 17.34 -20.04 9.97
CA ASP A 152 17.09 -18.88 9.12
C ASP A 152 16.26 -17.84 9.87
N ARG A 153 15.23 -18.28 10.61
CA ARG A 153 14.46 -17.38 11.47
C ARG A 153 15.34 -16.68 12.50
N GLN A 154 16.21 -17.41 13.18
CA GLN A 154 17.14 -16.83 14.16
C GLN A 154 18.09 -15.80 13.53
N SER A 155 18.59 -16.06 12.32
CA SER A 155 19.44 -15.08 11.62
C SER A 155 18.68 -13.81 11.24
N GLU A 156 17.41 -13.93 10.82
CA GLU A 156 16.58 -12.79 10.46
C GLU A 156 16.08 -11.98 11.66
N MET A 157 15.94 -12.60 12.83
CA MET A 157 15.53 -11.88 14.04
C MET A 157 16.39 -10.66 14.36
N THR A 158 17.67 -10.70 14.02
CA THR A 158 18.55 -9.54 14.22
C THR A 158 18.19 -8.41 13.27
N VAL A 159 17.86 -8.72 12.02
CA VAL A 159 17.44 -7.74 11.01
C VAL A 159 16.10 -7.14 11.39
N VAL A 160 15.09 -7.96 11.64
CA VAL A 160 13.73 -7.52 12.01
C VAL A 160 13.72 -6.68 13.28
N ARG A 161 14.54 -7.05 14.30
CA ARG A 161 14.68 -6.22 15.51
C ARG A 161 15.30 -4.86 15.22
N ASN A 162 16.33 -4.80 14.36
CA ASN A 162 16.95 -3.53 13.98
C ASN A 162 15.96 -2.63 13.23
N GLU A 163 15.10 -3.20 12.40
CA GLU A 163 14.03 -2.46 11.72
C GLU A 163 12.98 -1.96 12.72
N TYR A 164 12.55 -2.81 13.64
CA TYR A 164 11.66 -2.43 14.74
C TYR A 164 12.23 -1.26 15.54
N GLU A 165 13.48 -1.36 16.01
CA GLU A 165 14.12 -0.30 16.80
C GLU A 165 14.28 1.00 15.99
N ARG A 166 14.57 0.90 14.68
CA ARG A 166 14.62 2.08 13.81
C ARG A 166 13.26 2.78 13.75
N GLY A 167 12.17 2.03 13.56
CA GLY A 167 10.81 2.59 13.58
C GLY A 167 10.46 3.21 14.94
N LYS A 168 10.90 2.59 16.04
CA LYS A 168 10.67 3.12 17.40
C LYS A 168 11.53 4.33 17.75
N ASN A 169 12.61 4.58 17.02
CA ASN A 169 13.42 5.79 17.19
C ASN A 169 12.83 7.01 16.45
N ASP A 170 11.84 6.81 15.59
CA ASP A 170 11.10 7.89 14.93
C ASP A 170 9.89 8.30 15.78
N PRO A 171 9.87 9.54 16.32
CA PRO A 171 8.77 10.02 17.15
C PRO A 171 7.42 10.06 16.45
N ASP A 172 7.39 10.41 15.16
CA ASP A 172 6.17 10.53 14.38
C ASP A 172 5.57 9.15 14.11
N ASN A 173 6.40 8.15 13.76
CA ASN A 173 5.97 6.76 13.62
C ASN A 173 5.36 6.21 14.92
N VAL A 174 5.99 6.49 16.06
CA VAL A 174 5.47 6.06 17.36
C VAL A 174 4.13 6.72 17.67
N LEU A 175 3.98 8.01 17.38
CA LEU A 175 2.72 8.72 17.59
C LEU A 175 1.60 8.15 16.71
N VAL A 176 1.86 7.97 15.40
CA VAL A 176 0.90 7.40 14.45
C VAL A 176 0.49 6.00 14.89
N GLU A 177 1.44 5.13 15.25
CA GLU A 177 1.15 3.78 15.77
C GLU A 177 0.20 3.81 16.97
N GLN A 178 0.45 4.69 17.95
CA GLN A 178 -0.38 4.78 19.15
C GLN A 178 -1.76 5.38 18.84
N VAL A 179 -1.86 6.32 17.90
CA VAL A 179 -3.14 6.88 17.43
C VAL A 179 -3.94 5.82 16.70
N THR A 180 -3.31 5.07 15.79
CA THR A 180 -3.95 3.99 15.04
C THR A 180 -4.43 2.88 15.98
N ALA A 181 -3.61 2.47 16.94
CA ALA A 181 -3.99 1.49 17.96
C ALA A 181 -5.16 1.95 18.84
N ALA A 182 -5.27 3.25 19.09
CA ALA A 182 -6.41 3.80 19.81
C ALA A 182 -7.65 4.01 18.92
N ALA A 183 -7.45 4.25 17.61
CA ALA A 183 -8.54 4.46 16.67
C ALA A 183 -9.31 3.17 16.39
N PHE A 184 -8.63 2.04 16.19
CA PHE A 184 -9.25 0.74 15.94
C PHE A 184 -9.35 -0.10 17.22
N VAL A 185 -10.51 -0.69 17.45
CA VAL A 185 -10.76 -1.54 18.63
C VAL A 185 -10.89 -3.01 18.25
N ALA A 186 -11.52 -3.28 17.10
CA ALA A 186 -11.83 -4.63 16.65
C ALA A 186 -11.06 -5.03 15.39
N LEU A 187 -10.85 -4.10 14.47
CA LEU A 187 -10.07 -4.40 13.26
C LEU A 187 -8.58 -4.56 13.60
N PRO A 188 -7.90 -5.57 13.04
CA PRO A 188 -6.48 -5.83 13.30
C PRO A 188 -5.52 -4.70 12.88
N TYR A 189 -5.97 -3.69 12.16
CA TYR A 189 -5.18 -2.48 11.85
C TYR A 189 -4.68 -1.74 13.10
N HIS A 190 -5.14 -2.11 14.28
CA HIS A 190 -4.67 -1.54 15.55
C HIS A 190 -3.23 -1.92 15.93
N HIS A 191 -2.62 -2.91 15.29
CA HIS A 191 -1.21 -3.27 15.52
C HIS A 191 -0.34 -2.96 14.30
N PRO A 192 0.94 -2.60 14.50
CA PRO A 192 1.81 -2.27 13.40
C PRO A 192 2.14 -3.51 12.54
N THR A 193 2.35 -3.30 11.24
CA THR A 193 2.71 -4.38 10.30
C THR A 193 3.97 -5.14 10.72
N ILE A 194 4.95 -4.45 11.33
CA ILE A 194 6.14 -5.11 11.86
C ILE A 194 5.84 -5.99 13.08
N GLY A 195 4.68 -5.82 13.72
CA GLY A 195 4.27 -6.56 14.92
C GLY A 195 4.72 -5.94 16.25
N TRP A 196 4.23 -6.50 17.35
CA TRP A 196 4.69 -6.13 18.69
C TRP A 196 6.01 -6.83 19.00
N ARG A 197 6.92 -6.14 19.68
CA ARG A 197 8.25 -6.66 20.02
C ARG A 197 8.22 -8.05 20.65
N SER A 198 7.32 -8.26 21.61
CA SER A 198 7.19 -9.55 22.28
C SER A 198 6.84 -10.69 21.34
N ASP A 199 5.96 -10.43 20.38
CA ASP A 199 5.52 -11.42 19.40
C ASP A 199 6.63 -11.71 18.39
N ILE A 200 7.28 -10.66 17.85
CA ILE A 200 8.42 -10.79 16.94
C ILE A 200 9.51 -11.68 17.55
N GLU A 201 9.88 -11.42 18.81
CA GLU A 201 10.97 -12.14 19.49
C GLU A 201 10.61 -13.61 19.76
N HIS A 202 9.33 -13.95 19.92
CA HIS A 202 8.89 -15.26 20.43
C HIS A 202 8.10 -16.11 19.43
N VAL A 203 7.66 -15.54 18.26
CA VAL A 203 6.90 -16.33 17.28
C VAL A 203 7.71 -17.54 16.83
N PRO A 204 7.23 -18.78 17.05
CA PRO A 204 7.97 -19.98 16.70
C PRO A 204 7.86 -20.26 15.19
N ILE A 205 8.88 -20.92 14.63
CA ILE A 205 8.89 -21.31 13.21
C ILE A 205 7.65 -22.13 12.79
N ALA A 206 7.09 -22.90 13.72
CA ALA A 206 5.88 -23.68 13.46
C ALA A 206 4.67 -22.77 13.16
N LYS A 207 4.57 -21.58 13.80
CA LYS A 207 3.50 -20.62 13.52
C LYS A 207 3.72 -19.90 12.19
N LEU A 208 4.95 -19.60 11.83
CA LEU A 208 5.28 -19.07 10.50
C LEU A 208 4.92 -20.09 9.40
N ARG A 209 5.18 -21.38 9.63
CA ARG A 209 4.79 -22.46 8.73
C ARG A 209 3.26 -22.59 8.60
N GLU A 210 2.54 -22.56 9.73
CA GLU A 210 1.07 -22.58 9.74
C GLU A 210 0.51 -21.39 8.94
N PHE A 211 1.08 -20.20 9.11
CA PHE A 211 0.68 -19.00 8.37
C PHE A 211 0.96 -19.12 6.87
N TYR A 212 2.16 -19.57 6.52
CA TYR A 212 2.53 -19.85 5.12
C TYR A 212 1.59 -20.90 4.49
N ASP A 213 1.34 -22.01 5.15
CA ASP A 213 0.48 -23.08 4.67
C ASP A 213 -1.01 -22.68 4.59
N THR A 214 -1.40 -21.64 5.31
CA THR A 214 -2.76 -21.09 5.25
C THR A 214 -2.95 -20.15 4.07
N PHE A 215 -1.99 -19.25 3.81
CA PHE A 215 -2.21 -18.09 2.93
C PHE A 215 -1.45 -18.11 1.61
N TYR A 216 -0.34 -18.84 1.48
CA TYR A 216 0.52 -18.81 0.29
C TYR A 216 0.10 -19.86 -0.74
N TRP A 217 -1.07 -19.60 -1.38
CA TRP A 217 -1.67 -20.48 -2.37
C TRP A 217 -2.03 -19.71 -3.64
N PRO A 218 -2.09 -20.41 -4.83
CA PRO A 218 -2.46 -19.76 -6.08
C PRO A 218 -3.79 -19.03 -6.02
N ASN A 219 -4.83 -19.62 -5.43
CA ASN A 219 -6.16 -18.99 -5.30
C ASN A 219 -6.19 -17.79 -4.32
N ASN A 220 -5.11 -17.54 -3.58
CA ASN A 220 -4.94 -16.34 -2.73
C ASN A 220 -3.93 -15.35 -3.31
N ALA A 221 -3.48 -15.57 -4.53
CA ALA A 221 -2.47 -14.75 -5.18
C ALA A 221 -2.98 -14.10 -6.48
N THR A 222 -2.36 -12.99 -6.83
CA THR A 222 -2.46 -12.37 -8.14
C THR A 222 -1.06 -12.19 -8.70
N VAL A 223 -0.82 -12.73 -9.89
CA VAL A 223 0.39 -12.48 -10.67
C VAL A 223 0.12 -11.29 -11.58
N THR A 224 0.98 -10.28 -11.53
CA THR A 224 0.96 -9.12 -12.44
C THR A 224 2.23 -9.14 -13.28
N VAL A 225 2.09 -9.09 -14.60
CA VAL A 225 3.23 -9.04 -15.53
C VAL A 225 3.09 -7.83 -16.44
N VAL A 226 4.08 -6.96 -16.36
CA VAL A 226 4.08 -5.67 -17.10
C VAL A 226 5.36 -5.58 -17.91
N GLY A 227 5.28 -5.32 -19.21
CA GLY A 227 6.44 -5.06 -20.03
C GLY A 227 6.43 -5.75 -21.38
N ASP A 228 7.63 -6.01 -21.92
CA ASP A 228 7.82 -6.62 -23.25
C ASP A 228 7.51 -8.11 -23.22
N ILE A 229 6.23 -8.43 -23.28
CA ILE A 229 5.67 -9.78 -23.21
C ILE A 229 4.82 -10.12 -24.44
N ASP A 230 4.83 -11.40 -24.80
CA ASP A 230 3.75 -12.01 -25.58
C ASP A 230 2.76 -12.63 -24.59
N PRO A 231 1.48 -12.22 -24.59
CA PRO A 231 0.49 -12.73 -23.65
C PRO A 231 0.33 -14.24 -23.67
N ALA A 232 0.35 -14.88 -24.84
CA ALA A 232 0.14 -16.32 -24.96
C ALA A 232 1.37 -17.10 -24.43
N GLU A 233 2.57 -16.65 -24.77
CA GLU A 233 3.82 -17.22 -24.23
C GLU A 233 3.88 -17.06 -22.71
N THR A 234 3.57 -15.88 -22.19
CA THR A 234 3.60 -15.57 -20.76
C THR A 234 2.61 -16.43 -19.98
N LEU A 235 1.37 -16.57 -20.46
CA LEU A 235 0.39 -17.47 -19.86
C LEU A 235 0.86 -18.91 -19.90
N GLY A 236 1.48 -19.33 -21.01
CA GLY A 236 2.06 -20.68 -21.13
C GLY A 236 3.15 -20.94 -20.06
N LEU A 237 4.03 -19.97 -19.81
CA LEU A 237 5.04 -20.05 -18.75
C LEU A 237 4.41 -20.09 -17.36
N ILE A 238 3.43 -19.22 -17.09
CA ILE A 238 2.69 -19.23 -15.81
C ILE A 238 1.98 -20.56 -15.61
N GLY A 239 1.30 -21.09 -16.62
CA GLY A 239 0.65 -22.38 -16.56
C GLY A 239 1.63 -23.54 -16.28
N LYS A 240 2.82 -23.51 -16.91
CA LYS A 240 3.88 -24.50 -16.70
C LYS A 240 4.36 -24.57 -15.26
N TYR A 241 4.59 -23.40 -14.62
CA TYR A 241 5.20 -23.33 -13.29
C TYR A 241 4.20 -23.27 -12.14
N TYR A 242 3.05 -22.60 -12.31
CA TYR A 242 2.03 -22.49 -11.27
C TYR A 242 0.94 -23.57 -11.37
N GLY A 243 0.69 -24.12 -12.57
CA GLY A 243 -0.34 -25.13 -12.79
C GLY A 243 -0.10 -26.45 -12.08
N VAL A 244 1.13 -26.70 -11.61
CA VAL A 244 1.47 -27.91 -10.83
C VAL A 244 0.97 -27.84 -9.38
N TYR A 245 0.62 -26.67 -8.89
CA TYR A 245 0.12 -26.48 -7.53
C TYR A 245 -1.42 -26.47 -7.51
N PRO A 246 -2.06 -27.21 -6.61
CA PRO A 246 -3.49 -27.13 -6.44
C PRO A 246 -3.92 -25.81 -5.81
N HIS A 247 -5.19 -25.50 -5.79
CA HIS A 247 -5.75 -24.49 -4.90
C HIS A 247 -5.59 -24.93 -3.43
N SER A 248 -5.71 -23.99 -2.51
CA SER A 248 -5.70 -24.28 -1.06
C SER A 248 -6.63 -25.42 -0.70
N PRO A 249 -6.17 -26.43 0.06
CA PRO A 249 -6.99 -27.57 0.45
C PRO A 249 -8.10 -27.19 1.46
N GLN A 250 -7.95 -26.05 2.10
CA GLN A 250 -8.96 -25.47 2.98
C GLN A 250 -9.35 -24.07 2.44
N PRO A 251 -10.56 -23.58 2.71
CA PRO A 251 -10.91 -22.19 2.41
C PRO A 251 -9.91 -21.24 3.04
N ILE A 252 -9.47 -20.24 2.28
CA ILE A 252 -8.66 -19.15 2.84
C ILE A 252 -9.52 -18.43 3.88
N PRO A 253 -9.01 -18.22 5.11
CA PRO A 253 -9.78 -17.56 6.17
C PRO A 253 -10.21 -16.15 5.75
N GLU A 254 -11.50 -15.88 5.88
CA GLU A 254 -12.05 -14.53 5.67
C GLU A 254 -12.20 -13.83 7.01
N MET A 255 -11.82 -12.55 7.04
CA MET A 255 -12.09 -11.70 8.19
C MET A 255 -13.44 -11.01 7.99
N TYR A 256 -14.35 -11.26 8.91
CA TYR A 256 -15.71 -10.72 8.93
C TYR A 256 -15.95 -9.75 10.10
N THR A 257 -14.89 -9.46 10.86
CA THR A 257 -14.97 -8.49 11.96
C THR A 257 -15.22 -7.09 11.42
N GLU A 258 -16.20 -6.41 11.98
CA GLU A 258 -16.47 -5.01 11.68
C GLU A 258 -16.02 -4.12 12.85
N GLU A 259 -15.48 -2.98 12.54
CA GLU A 259 -15.13 -1.99 13.55
C GLU A 259 -16.41 -1.37 14.14
N PRO A 260 -16.61 -1.43 15.47
CA PRO A 260 -17.78 -0.82 16.08
C PRO A 260 -17.78 0.70 15.95
N ALA A 261 -18.97 1.29 15.96
CA ALA A 261 -19.11 2.74 15.95
C ALA A 261 -18.37 3.36 17.14
N GLN A 262 -17.59 4.40 16.87
CA GLN A 262 -16.96 5.18 17.91
C GLN A 262 -17.96 6.13 18.55
N LEU A 263 -18.10 6.06 19.89
CA LEU A 263 -19.14 6.79 20.64
C LEU A 263 -18.62 8.06 21.32
N GLY A 264 -17.44 8.53 20.94
CA GLY A 264 -16.83 9.76 21.48
C GLY A 264 -15.37 9.91 21.06
N ALA A 265 -14.87 11.13 21.13
CA ALA A 265 -13.49 11.45 20.79
C ALA A 265 -12.49 10.67 21.69
N ARG A 266 -11.37 10.24 21.10
CA ARG A 266 -10.30 9.57 21.82
C ARG A 266 -9.06 10.45 21.85
N ARG A 267 -8.23 10.30 22.89
CA ARG A 267 -6.99 11.06 23.04
C ARG A 267 -5.83 10.17 23.49
N VAL A 268 -4.68 10.39 22.86
CA VAL A 268 -3.42 9.72 23.16
C VAL A 268 -2.36 10.77 23.44
N VAL A 269 -1.51 10.54 24.44
CA VAL A 269 -0.35 11.39 24.73
C VAL A 269 0.89 10.50 24.83
N VAL A 270 1.82 10.69 23.92
CA VAL A 270 3.12 9.99 23.90
C VAL A 270 4.18 10.92 24.46
N LYS A 271 4.81 10.50 25.58
CA LYS A 271 5.92 11.23 26.21
C LYS A 271 7.23 10.47 26.03
N ARG A 272 8.13 10.96 25.23
CA ARG A 272 9.41 10.32 24.94
C ARG A 272 10.50 11.38 24.70
N PRO A 273 11.80 11.02 24.80
CA PRO A 273 12.87 11.89 24.35
C PRO A 273 12.64 12.32 22.89
N GLY A 274 12.82 13.61 22.63
CA GLY A 274 12.63 14.21 21.31
C GLY A 274 12.86 15.71 21.34
N GLU A 275 12.90 16.34 20.17
CA GLU A 275 13.17 17.78 20.05
C GLU A 275 11.87 18.56 19.84
N LEU A 276 10.96 18.06 19.05
CA LEU A 276 9.75 18.74 18.61
C LEU A 276 8.49 17.98 19.01
N GLY A 277 7.44 18.74 19.34
CA GLY A 277 6.11 18.18 19.53
C GLY A 277 5.43 17.91 18.17
N THR A 278 4.53 16.94 18.13
CA THR A 278 3.70 16.65 16.97
C THR A 278 2.24 16.46 17.40
N VAL A 279 1.32 16.93 16.59
CA VAL A 279 -0.12 16.65 16.72
C VAL A 279 -0.57 15.82 15.53
N VAL A 280 -1.31 14.75 15.79
CA VAL A 280 -1.99 13.93 14.78
C VAL A 280 -3.47 13.84 15.15
N ILE A 281 -4.34 14.03 14.17
CA ILE A 281 -5.79 13.84 14.32
C ILE A 281 -6.22 12.82 13.29
N ALA A 282 -6.72 11.68 13.75
CA ALA A 282 -7.20 10.60 12.90
C ALA A 282 -8.73 10.59 12.85
N HIS A 283 -9.29 10.32 11.68
CA HIS A 283 -10.73 10.08 11.48
C HIS A 283 -10.94 8.79 10.72
N LYS A 284 -11.88 7.97 11.14
CA LYS A 284 -12.28 6.78 10.39
C LYS A 284 -13.04 7.20 9.12
N VAL A 285 -12.59 6.66 7.99
CA VAL A 285 -13.18 6.88 6.67
C VAL A 285 -13.47 5.54 6.00
N PRO A 286 -14.32 5.47 4.97
CA PRO A 286 -14.68 4.20 4.36
C PRO A 286 -13.48 3.51 3.69
N ASN A 287 -13.66 2.24 3.31
CA ASN A 287 -12.64 1.44 2.62
C ASN A 287 -12.25 2.03 1.25
N GLY A 288 -11.10 1.57 0.71
CA GLY A 288 -10.54 2.09 -0.54
C GLY A 288 -11.43 1.91 -1.79
N ARG A 289 -12.48 1.09 -1.74
CA ARG A 289 -13.43 0.87 -2.85
C ARG A 289 -14.68 1.77 -2.77
N ASP A 290 -14.85 2.49 -1.68
CA ASP A 290 -16.04 3.33 -1.48
C ASP A 290 -16.12 4.48 -2.50
N ALA A 291 -17.34 4.84 -2.85
CA ALA A 291 -17.61 5.92 -3.80
C ALA A 291 -17.17 7.31 -3.31
N ASP A 292 -16.94 7.47 -2.02
CA ASP A 292 -16.49 8.73 -1.42
C ASP A 292 -14.96 8.91 -1.46
N GLN A 293 -14.19 7.85 -1.76
CA GLN A 293 -12.72 7.93 -1.79
C GLN A 293 -12.16 8.97 -2.76
N PRO A 294 -12.66 9.14 -3.99
CA PRO A 294 -12.17 10.22 -4.86
C PRO A 294 -12.35 11.63 -4.28
N ALA A 295 -13.42 11.85 -3.50
CA ALA A 295 -13.66 13.14 -2.85
C ALA A 295 -12.77 13.33 -1.60
N LEU A 296 -12.43 12.24 -0.90
CA LEU A 296 -11.46 12.24 0.21
C LEU A 296 -10.04 12.53 -0.31
N GLU A 297 -9.61 11.87 -1.39
CA GLU A 297 -8.33 12.14 -2.05
C GLU A 297 -8.19 13.63 -2.44
N MET A 298 -9.25 14.20 -3.03
CA MET A 298 -9.27 15.61 -3.37
C MET A 298 -9.19 16.52 -2.13
N LEU A 299 -9.84 16.13 -1.04
CA LEU A 299 -9.75 16.84 0.22
C LEU A 299 -8.33 16.81 0.80
N ASP A 300 -7.68 15.64 0.79
CA ASP A 300 -6.30 15.46 1.25
C ASP A 300 -5.35 16.38 0.49
N ALA A 301 -5.45 16.40 -0.83
CA ALA A 301 -4.63 17.24 -1.67
C ALA A 301 -4.89 18.76 -1.48
N ILE A 302 -6.14 19.17 -1.28
CA ILE A 302 -6.48 20.58 -0.96
C ILE A 302 -5.91 20.98 0.41
N LEU A 303 -5.94 20.07 1.37
CA LEU A 303 -5.41 20.34 2.71
C LEU A 303 -3.87 20.39 2.74
N SER A 304 -3.19 19.50 2.00
CA SER A 304 -1.77 19.22 2.25
C SER A 304 -0.81 19.43 1.08
N GLU A 305 -1.26 19.46 -0.19
CA GLU A 305 -0.35 19.44 -1.32
C GLU A 305 0.17 20.82 -1.73
N GLY A 306 1.45 21.05 -1.48
CA GLY A 306 2.20 22.22 -1.90
C GLY A 306 1.98 23.45 -1.02
N LYS A 307 2.69 24.55 -1.34
CA LYS A 307 2.67 25.76 -0.51
C LYS A 307 1.35 26.53 -0.51
N ASN A 308 0.47 26.25 -1.47
CA ASN A 308 -0.87 26.83 -1.52
C ASN A 308 -1.91 26.02 -0.74
N ALA A 309 -1.55 24.87 -0.20
CA ALA A 309 -2.41 24.02 0.60
C ALA A 309 -2.90 24.76 1.86
N ARG A 310 -4.10 24.41 2.30
CA ARG A 310 -4.75 25.11 3.41
C ARG A 310 -3.99 24.96 4.72
N LEU A 311 -3.50 23.74 5.03
CA LEU A 311 -2.73 23.49 6.24
C LEU A 311 -1.37 24.21 6.19
N TYR A 312 -0.72 24.23 5.04
CA TYR A 312 0.54 24.97 4.90
C TYR A 312 0.37 26.46 5.26
N ARG A 313 -0.66 27.10 4.68
CA ARG A 313 -0.95 28.52 4.96
C ARG A 313 -1.36 28.78 6.41
N ALA A 314 -2.19 27.89 6.97
CA ALA A 314 -2.72 28.09 8.32
C ALA A 314 -1.68 27.83 9.41
N LEU A 315 -0.74 26.92 9.21
CA LEU A 315 0.19 26.47 10.24
C LEU A 315 1.65 26.83 9.94
N VAL A 316 2.11 26.62 8.69
CA VAL A 316 3.53 26.84 8.36
C VAL A 316 3.80 28.32 8.11
N ASP A 317 3.03 28.99 7.25
CA ASP A 317 3.18 30.43 6.98
C ASP A 317 2.91 31.28 8.23
N SER A 318 2.07 30.80 9.14
CA SER A 318 1.80 31.49 10.41
C SER A 318 2.87 31.26 11.50
N GLY A 319 3.85 30.37 11.24
CA GLY A 319 4.91 30.02 12.20
C GLY A 319 4.46 29.13 13.36
N LEU A 320 3.31 28.47 13.26
CA LEU A 320 2.82 27.52 14.27
C LEU A 320 3.44 26.13 14.10
N ALA A 321 3.76 25.73 12.85
CA ALA A 321 4.33 24.43 12.56
C ALA A 321 5.50 24.53 11.58
N LEU A 322 6.38 23.54 11.59
CA LEU A 322 7.46 23.37 10.61
C LEU A 322 6.97 22.67 9.35
N ASN A 323 6.05 21.73 9.54
CA ASN A 323 5.32 21.07 8.46
C ASN A 323 3.88 20.74 8.91
N ALA A 324 3.02 20.54 7.95
CA ALA A 324 1.66 20.06 8.18
C ALA A 324 1.20 19.30 6.95
N GLY A 325 0.39 18.27 7.15
CA GLY A 325 -0.10 17.42 6.08
C GLY A 325 -1.40 16.72 6.42
N ALA A 326 -1.97 16.09 5.40
CA ALA A 326 -3.11 15.20 5.50
C ALA A 326 -2.95 14.05 4.51
N GLY A 327 -3.55 12.91 4.78
CA GLY A 327 -3.56 11.77 3.89
C GLY A 327 -4.44 10.65 4.43
N THR A 328 -4.89 9.80 3.52
CA THR A 328 -5.69 8.62 3.86
C THR A 328 -4.87 7.37 3.65
N ASP A 329 -4.77 6.56 4.69
CA ASP A 329 -4.22 5.21 4.60
C ASP A 329 -5.34 4.26 4.16
N LEU A 330 -5.27 3.84 2.87
CA LEU A 330 -6.34 3.07 2.25
C LEU A 330 -6.25 1.60 2.63
N HIS A 331 -7.33 1.09 3.20
CA HIS A 331 -7.47 -0.32 3.56
C HIS A 331 -8.60 -1.02 2.80
N ARG A 332 -8.54 -2.33 2.81
CA ARG A 332 -9.59 -3.20 2.29
C ARG A 332 -10.90 -3.08 3.08
N ASP A 333 -10.78 -2.82 4.40
CA ASP A 333 -11.90 -2.52 5.29
C ASP A 333 -11.94 -1.02 5.60
N LEU A 334 -12.25 -0.61 6.83
CA LEU A 334 -12.28 0.78 7.22
C LEU A 334 -10.87 1.40 7.13
N SER A 335 -10.77 2.55 6.48
CA SER A 335 -9.54 3.31 6.33
C SER A 335 -9.38 4.36 7.43
N LEU A 336 -8.20 4.94 7.57
CA LEU A 336 -7.90 6.00 8.51
C LEU A 336 -7.35 7.22 7.78
N HIS A 337 -8.02 8.35 7.94
CA HIS A 337 -7.56 9.65 7.46
C HIS A 337 -6.78 10.34 8.58
N LEU A 338 -5.59 10.82 8.29
CA LEU A 338 -4.71 11.51 9.22
C LEU A 338 -4.52 12.97 8.81
N ILE A 339 -4.58 13.87 9.80
CA ILE A 339 -4.16 15.26 9.65
C ILE A 339 -3.07 15.48 10.71
N TYR A 340 -1.93 16.03 10.34
CA TYR A 340 -0.80 16.17 11.26
C TYR A 340 -0.06 17.47 11.11
N ALA A 341 0.67 17.86 12.16
CA ALA A 341 1.60 18.98 12.13
C ALA A 341 2.71 18.81 13.17
N ALA A 342 3.95 19.04 12.75
CA ALA A 342 5.10 19.16 13.66
C ALA A 342 5.21 20.61 14.15
N LEU A 343 5.26 20.82 15.45
CA LEU A 343 5.24 22.12 16.10
C LEU A 343 6.50 22.94 15.76
N ALA A 344 6.34 24.23 15.49
CA ALA A 344 7.46 25.16 15.48
C ALA A 344 7.97 25.42 16.91
N PRO A 345 9.25 25.77 17.10
CA PRO A 345 9.78 26.13 18.40
C PRO A 345 8.94 27.21 19.10
N GLY A 346 8.49 26.95 20.33
CA GLY A 346 7.64 27.86 21.10
C GLY A 346 6.14 27.77 20.82
N ALA A 347 5.70 26.97 19.83
CA ALA A 347 4.30 26.65 19.63
C ALA A 347 3.83 25.63 20.69
N THR A 348 2.52 25.64 20.99
CA THR A 348 1.92 24.66 21.91
C THR A 348 1.00 23.71 21.17
N HIS A 349 0.87 22.49 21.67
CA HIS A 349 0.01 21.44 21.08
C HIS A 349 -1.44 21.93 20.92
N GLU A 350 -1.97 22.65 21.92
CA GLU A 350 -3.33 23.19 21.91
C GLU A 350 -3.55 24.17 20.76
N LYS A 351 -2.57 25.06 20.50
CA LYS A 351 -2.68 26.04 19.42
C LYS A 351 -2.62 25.37 18.05
N VAL A 352 -1.73 24.40 17.90
CA VAL A 352 -1.57 23.65 16.64
C VAL A 352 -2.79 22.77 16.39
N GLU A 353 -3.26 22.02 17.38
CA GLU A 353 -4.49 21.22 17.29
C GLU A 353 -5.69 22.09 16.91
N LYS A 354 -5.86 23.22 17.58
CA LYS A 354 -6.92 24.16 17.26
C LYS A 354 -6.85 24.66 15.83
N ALA A 355 -5.65 24.99 15.32
CA ALA A 355 -5.48 25.45 13.94
C ALA A 355 -5.82 24.37 12.92
N LEU A 356 -5.45 23.09 13.17
CA LEU A 356 -5.85 21.94 12.35
C LEU A 356 -7.37 21.79 12.32
N LEU A 357 -8.02 21.80 13.49
CA LEU A 357 -9.47 21.66 13.62
C LEU A 357 -10.22 22.87 13.00
N ASP A 358 -9.70 24.08 13.12
CA ASP A 358 -10.28 25.28 12.50
C ASP A 358 -10.28 25.17 10.96
N GLU A 359 -9.24 24.57 10.35
CA GLU A 359 -9.23 24.33 8.89
C GLU A 359 -10.27 23.28 8.48
N VAL A 360 -10.37 22.19 9.21
CA VAL A 360 -11.44 21.19 9.00
C VAL A 360 -12.82 21.84 9.12
N ALA A 361 -13.02 22.67 10.15
CA ALA A 361 -14.27 23.39 10.36
C ALA A 361 -14.59 24.37 9.22
N ARG A 362 -13.58 25.04 8.65
CA ARG A 362 -13.74 25.91 7.47
C ARG A 362 -14.18 25.12 6.24
N VAL A 363 -13.57 23.95 5.96
CA VAL A 363 -14.03 23.09 4.87
C VAL A 363 -15.48 22.64 5.11
N LYS A 364 -15.83 22.23 6.32
CA LYS A 364 -17.18 21.78 6.66
C LYS A 364 -18.24 22.89 6.49
N SER A 365 -17.92 24.11 6.90
CA SER A 365 -18.87 25.25 6.90
C SER A 365 -18.92 25.98 5.57
N ALA A 366 -17.78 26.42 5.06
CA ALA A 366 -17.66 27.23 3.85
C ALA A 366 -17.39 26.43 2.58
N GLY A 367 -16.96 25.15 2.70
CA GLY A 367 -16.56 24.31 1.57
C GLY A 367 -15.19 24.68 1.01
N VAL A 368 -14.96 24.20 -0.20
CA VAL A 368 -13.78 24.50 -1.01
C VAL A 368 -14.19 25.22 -2.29
N THR A 369 -13.28 25.96 -2.89
CA THR A 369 -13.57 26.70 -4.13
C THR A 369 -13.40 25.80 -5.36
N ALA A 370 -14.08 26.16 -6.45
CA ALA A 370 -13.90 25.48 -7.74
C ALA A 370 -12.44 25.57 -8.24
N ALA A 371 -11.76 26.67 -7.95
CA ALA A 371 -10.36 26.86 -8.33
C ALA A 371 -9.41 25.90 -7.56
N GLU A 372 -9.67 25.64 -6.27
CA GLU A 372 -8.92 24.66 -5.50
C GLU A 372 -9.11 23.26 -6.06
N VAL A 373 -10.36 22.85 -6.32
CA VAL A 373 -10.67 21.54 -6.89
C VAL A 373 -10.01 21.36 -8.24
N GLU A 374 -10.13 22.35 -9.15
CA GLU A 374 -9.52 22.26 -10.47
C GLU A 374 -8.00 22.19 -10.41
N SER A 375 -7.37 22.99 -9.55
CA SER A 375 -5.91 22.96 -9.35
C SER A 375 -5.41 21.60 -8.85
N VAL A 376 -6.16 20.95 -7.95
CA VAL A 376 -5.82 19.62 -7.44
C VAL A 376 -6.02 18.56 -8.52
N LYS A 377 -7.11 18.61 -9.30
CA LYS A 377 -7.33 17.68 -10.43
C LYS A 377 -6.16 17.67 -11.40
N GLN A 378 -5.68 18.85 -11.78
CA GLN A 378 -4.54 18.94 -12.71
C GLN A 378 -3.27 18.32 -12.12
N ARG A 379 -3.00 18.54 -10.82
CA ARG A 379 -1.86 17.91 -10.14
C ARG A 379 -2.02 16.40 -10.02
N PHE A 380 -3.22 15.94 -9.66
CA PHE A 380 -3.52 14.52 -9.57
C PHE A 380 -3.28 13.79 -10.90
N ILE A 381 -3.80 14.33 -12.01
CA ILE A 381 -3.60 13.77 -13.37
C ILE A 381 -2.11 13.69 -13.71
N ALA A 382 -1.35 14.75 -13.41
CA ALA A 382 0.08 14.75 -13.66
C ALA A 382 0.82 13.73 -12.78
N ALA A 383 0.49 13.66 -11.49
CA ALA A 383 1.10 12.70 -10.57
C ALA A 383 0.76 11.25 -10.93
N ASP A 384 -0.50 10.96 -11.32
CA ASP A 384 -0.94 9.65 -11.77
C ASP A 384 -0.17 9.20 -13.02
N ALA A 385 0.05 10.11 -13.98
CA ALA A 385 0.86 9.82 -15.16
C ALA A 385 2.32 9.46 -14.80
N TYR A 386 2.93 10.15 -13.84
CA TYR A 386 4.28 9.82 -13.37
C TYR A 386 4.35 8.49 -12.60
N LYS A 387 3.35 8.17 -11.78
CA LYS A 387 3.27 6.89 -11.07
C LYS A 387 3.18 5.69 -12.01
N ARG A 388 2.61 5.89 -13.20
CA ARG A 388 2.46 4.87 -14.26
C ARG A 388 3.65 4.82 -15.22
N ASP A 389 4.75 5.52 -14.92
CA ASP A 389 5.94 5.49 -15.75
C ASP A 389 6.77 4.23 -15.49
N GLY A 390 7.04 3.49 -16.56
CA GLY A 390 7.79 2.23 -16.52
C GLY A 390 7.03 1.04 -15.93
N THR A 391 7.57 -0.15 -16.20
CA THR A 391 6.92 -1.43 -15.84
C THR A 391 6.75 -1.64 -14.34
N ALA A 392 7.72 -1.20 -13.55
CA ALA A 392 7.67 -1.28 -12.09
C ALA A 392 6.64 -0.31 -11.48
N GLY A 393 6.49 0.90 -12.05
CA GLY A 393 5.49 1.87 -11.63
C GLY A 393 4.07 1.32 -11.82
N VAL A 394 3.76 0.81 -13.00
CA VAL A 394 2.47 0.19 -13.31
C VAL A 394 2.17 -1.00 -12.39
N ALA A 395 3.14 -1.91 -12.20
CA ALA A 395 2.96 -3.08 -11.34
C ALA A 395 2.74 -2.65 -9.86
N GLY A 396 3.48 -1.65 -9.38
CA GLY A 396 3.36 -1.10 -8.03
C GLY A 396 2.00 -0.47 -7.77
N GLU A 397 1.50 0.39 -8.68
CA GLU A 397 0.17 1.00 -8.53
C GLU A 397 -0.95 -0.05 -8.60
N LEU A 398 -0.86 -1.04 -9.51
CA LEU A 398 -1.82 -2.16 -9.55
C LEU A 398 -1.84 -2.94 -8.25
N ASN A 399 -0.69 -3.10 -7.60
CA ASN A 399 -0.55 -3.79 -6.33
C ASN A 399 -1.43 -3.18 -5.22
N GLU A 400 -1.48 -1.84 -5.14
CA GLU A 400 -2.30 -1.15 -4.15
C GLU A 400 -3.80 -1.39 -4.37
N TRP A 401 -4.25 -1.37 -5.61
CA TRP A 401 -5.65 -1.64 -5.94
C TRP A 401 -6.03 -3.12 -5.80
N ILE A 402 -5.08 -4.05 -6.02
CA ILE A 402 -5.26 -5.47 -5.68
C ILE A 402 -5.45 -5.63 -4.16
N ALA A 403 -4.69 -4.90 -3.34
CA ALA A 403 -4.77 -4.94 -1.89
C ALA A 403 -6.16 -4.55 -1.37
N VAL A 404 -6.71 -3.43 -1.85
CA VAL A 404 -8.07 -2.99 -1.47
C VAL A 404 -9.16 -3.89 -2.06
N GLY A 405 -8.83 -4.78 -3.00
CA GLY A 405 -9.70 -5.84 -3.50
C GLY A 405 -10.40 -5.58 -4.83
N ASP A 406 -9.98 -4.54 -5.57
CA ASP A 406 -10.48 -4.27 -6.93
C ASP A 406 -9.42 -3.55 -7.78
N TRP A 407 -8.66 -4.33 -8.56
CA TRP A 407 -7.62 -3.77 -9.43
C TRP A 407 -8.16 -2.83 -10.51
N THR A 408 -9.45 -2.91 -10.88
CA THR A 408 -10.03 -2.03 -11.92
C THR A 408 -10.07 -0.57 -11.49
N LEU A 409 -9.96 -0.30 -10.19
CA LEU A 409 -9.82 1.06 -9.66
C LEU A 409 -8.54 1.75 -10.17
N TYR A 410 -7.49 1.00 -10.52
CA TYR A 410 -6.34 1.55 -11.21
C TYR A 410 -6.73 2.37 -12.45
N VAL A 411 -7.74 1.92 -13.19
CA VAL A 411 -8.24 2.58 -14.40
C VAL A 411 -9.36 3.58 -14.11
N ASP A 412 -10.24 3.24 -13.16
CA ASP A 412 -11.48 3.97 -12.95
C ASP A 412 -11.39 5.08 -11.91
N PHE A 413 -10.45 4.97 -10.96
CA PHE A 413 -10.28 5.98 -9.90
C PHE A 413 -9.91 7.36 -10.46
N PRO A 414 -8.94 7.53 -11.38
CA PRO A 414 -8.65 8.82 -11.99
C PRO A 414 -9.85 9.45 -12.67
N LYS A 415 -10.65 8.66 -13.41
CA LYS A 415 -11.89 9.13 -14.05
C LYS A 415 -12.91 9.62 -13.02
N LYS A 416 -13.02 8.94 -11.87
CA LYS A 416 -13.90 9.38 -10.78
C LYS A 416 -13.41 10.69 -10.15
N VAL A 417 -12.10 10.86 -9.97
CA VAL A 417 -11.49 12.12 -9.49
C VAL A 417 -11.83 13.31 -10.42
N GLU A 418 -11.81 13.12 -11.74
CA GLU A 418 -12.19 14.15 -12.71
C GLU A 418 -13.61 14.70 -12.49
N HIS A 419 -14.52 13.89 -11.94
CA HIS A 419 -15.92 14.26 -11.73
C HIS A 419 -16.21 14.83 -10.33
N VAL A 420 -15.25 14.84 -9.41
CA VAL A 420 -15.42 15.39 -8.06
C VAL A 420 -15.74 16.88 -8.11
N THR A 421 -16.71 17.31 -7.34
CA THR A 421 -17.14 18.70 -7.23
C THR A 421 -16.78 19.30 -5.86
N PRO A 422 -16.78 20.64 -5.71
CA PRO A 422 -16.61 21.28 -4.41
C PRO A 422 -17.66 20.82 -3.37
N ALA A 423 -18.86 20.50 -3.80
CA ALA A 423 -19.91 19.99 -2.93
C ALA A 423 -19.62 18.57 -2.41
N ASP A 424 -18.97 17.72 -3.22
CA ASP A 424 -18.57 16.39 -2.81
C ASP A 424 -17.48 16.46 -1.73
N VAL A 425 -16.47 17.30 -1.92
CA VAL A 425 -15.41 17.53 -0.94
C VAL A 425 -16.00 18.04 0.40
N GLN A 426 -16.91 19.00 0.35
CA GLN A 426 -17.58 19.49 1.55
C GLN A 426 -18.43 18.40 2.22
N ARG A 427 -19.14 17.61 1.44
CA ARG A 427 -20.00 16.52 1.91
C ARG A 427 -19.21 15.48 2.68
N VAL A 428 -18.08 14.99 2.13
CA VAL A 428 -17.24 13.99 2.80
C VAL A 428 -16.62 14.55 4.07
N ALA A 429 -16.15 15.80 4.07
CA ALA A 429 -15.63 16.46 5.27
C ALA A 429 -16.70 16.53 6.39
N ARG A 430 -17.95 16.87 6.05
CA ARG A 430 -19.06 16.88 7.02
C ARG A 430 -19.41 15.50 7.54
N ARG A 431 -19.36 14.50 6.66
CA ARG A 431 -19.79 13.13 6.97
C ARG A 431 -18.79 12.42 7.88
N TYR A 432 -17.48 12.54 7.59
CA TYR A 432 -16.47 11.71 8.22
C TYR A 432 -15.67 12.45 9.30
N PHE A 433 -15.45 13.76 9.18
CA PHE A 433 -14.62 14.50 10.13
C PHE A 433 -15.46 15.04 11.29
N THR A 434 -16.06 14.12 12.04
CA THR A 434 -16.84 14.44 13.22
C THR A 434 -15.99 14.31 14.48
N GLU A 435 -16.33 15.07 15.53
CA GLU A 435 -15.62 15.01 16.81
C GLU A 435 -15.68 13.61 17.41
N ASP A 436 -16.84 12.98 17.43
CA ASP A 436 -17.03 11.65 18.03
C ASP A 436 -16.24 10.55 17.34
N GLN A 437 -15.89 10.71 16.06
CA GLN A 437 -15.09 9.75 15.29
C GLN A 437 -13.60 10.08 15.24
N SER A 438 -13.18 11.13 15.97
CA SER A 438 -11.79 11.55 16.00
C SER A 438 -10.96 10.80 17.05
N THR A 439 -9.69 10.59 16.74
CA THR A 439 -8.64 10.17 17.69
C THR A 439 -7.48 11.14 17.57
N THR A 440 -7.23 11.93 18.62
CA THR A 440 -6.17 12.93 18.63
C THR A 440 -4.97 12.43 19.42
N GLY A 441 -3.79 12.52 18.84
CA GLY A 441 -2.51 12.18 19.45
C GLY A 441 -1.59 13.39 19.58
N TRP A 442 -0.91 13.47 20.72
CA TRP A 442 0.18 14.41 20.95
C TRP A 442 1.48 13.67 21.23
N PHE A 443 2.52 13.98 20.49
CA PHE A 443 3.88 13.66 20.90
C PHE A 443 4.42 14.83 21.72
N VAL A 444 4.73 14.58 22.98
CA VAL A 444 5.25 15.58 23.92
C VAL A 444 6.71 15.24 24.19
N PRO A 445 7.67 16.02 23.64
CA PRO A 445 9.08 15.76 23.87
C PRO A 445 9.42 15.96 25.34
N VAL A 446 10.18 15.03 25.90
CA VAL A 446 10.77 15.13 27.23
C VAL A 446 12.30 15.09 27.11
N PRO A 447 13.05 15.71 28.03
CA PRO A 447 14.50 15.57 28.04
C PRO A 447 14.91 14.09 28.08
N ALA A 448 15.97 13.73 27.35
CA ALA A 448 16.58 12.42 27.53
C ALA A 448 16.95 12.26 29.00
N ALA A 449 16.55 11.14 29.64
CA ALA A 449 16.99 10.83 30.99
C ALA A 449 18.52 10.83 30.99
N ALA A 450 19.13 11.62 31.88
CA ALA A 450 20.57 11.54 32.09
C ALA A 450 20.88 10.08 32.41
N GLU A 451 21.74 9.44 31.61
CA GLU A 451 22.24 8.12 31.94
C GLU A 451 22.87 8.20 33.34
N HIS A 452 22.17 7.68 34.33
CA HIS A 452 22.76 7.45 35.64
C HIS A 452 23.78 6.33 35.44
N GLY A 453 25.04 6.75 35.23
CA GLY A 453 26.18 5.87 35.26
C GLY A 453 26.16 5.10 36.58
N SER A 454 26.04 3.78 36.46
CA SER A 454 26.32 2.81 37.52
C SER A 454 27.28 1.78 36.98
#